data_c6a312e5c53b30467266d77305b86b5f
#
_entry.id   c6a312e5c53b30467266d77305b86b5f
#
_cell.length_a   1.000
_cell.length_b   1.000
_cell.length_c   1.000
_cell.angle_alpha   90.00
_cell.angle_beta   90.00
_cell.angle_gamma   90.00
#
_symmetry.space_group_name_H-M   'P 1'
#
loop_
_entity.id
_entity.type
_entity.pdbx_description
1 polymer ?
#
loop_
_entity_poly.entity_id
_entity_poly.type
_entity_poly.pdbx_seq_one_letter_code
_entity_poly.pdbx_strand_id
1 'polypeptide(L)'
;MKKEIVSFLLVFALIGSVIGQEKKLEKDKAAIKSMCGCYEVGFNFAETFSYSNDSTYVPSKIKRTEALEWAALVEDSEGKVVIQHLLIVGDPSEPVIIKHWRQDWMYENTSFYMFNGGNQWLYQEKSDQDVAGHWTQKVYQVDDSPRYEGSSSWVHVDGRSYWENTTDAPLPRREYTQRSDYNVTVRRNRNEIIDVGWVHDQDNDKLIRAEDGEDVLLAQEKGYNTYVRVDDSKCKSAQDWWKDNANFWADVRVAWSAVYGRGKTLELENKVDGKYLYEIFFSMDITGTKPKKIAKTIKSFVK
;
A
#
# COMPACT_ATOMS: atom_id res chain seq x y z
N MET A 1 -49.20 -18.56 -19.00
CA MET A 1 -48.67 -17.23 -19.42
C MET A 1 -47.99 -16.42 -18.32
N LYS A 2 -48.59 -16.25 -17.10
CA LYS A 2 -47.94 -15.43 -16.03
C LYS A 2 -46.60 -15.98 -15.49
N LYS A 3 -46.38 -17.30 -15.46
CA LYS A 3 -45.12 -17.91 -14.96
C LYS A 3 -43.94 -17.75 -15.92
N GLU A 4 -44.16 -17.74 -17.22
CA GLU A 4 -43.09 -17.59 -18.23
C GLU A 4 -42.59 -16.14 -18.32
N ILE A 5 -43.47 -15.15 -18.10
CA ILE A 5 -43.11 -13.71 -18.11
C ILE A 5 -42.21 -13.38 -16.92
N VAL A 6 -42.44 -13.96 -15.74
CA VAL A 6 -41.62 -13.76 -14.53
C VAL A 6 -40.23 -14.36 -14.72
N SER A 7 -40.12 -15.55 -15.38
CA SER A 7 -38.84 -16.19 -15.66
C SER A 7 -37.99 -15.38 -16.64
N PHE A 8 -38.59 -14.77 -17.66
CA PHE A 8 -37.93 -13.95 -18.66
C PHE A 8 -37.42 -12.62 -18.07
N LEU A 9 -38.19 -11.98 -17.18
CA LEU A 9 -37.77 -10.76 -16.46
C LEU A 9 -36.61 -11.01 -15.50
N LEU A 10 -36.56 -12.15 -14.82
CA LEU A 10 -35.47 -12.55 -13.94
C LEU A 10 -34.16 -12.78 -14.71
N VAL A 11 -34.20 -13.39 -15.89
CA VAL A 11 -33.02 -13.61 -16.74
C VAL A 11 -32.48 -12.29 -17.27
N PHE A 12 -33.32 -11.34 -17.69
CA PHE A 12 -32.85 -10.02 -18.13
C PHE A 12 -32.24 -9.18 -16.99
N ALA A 13 -32.80 -9.29 -15.78
CA ALA A 13 -32.23 -8.61 -14.61
C ALA A 13 -30.85 -9.15 -14.21
N LEU A 14 -30.66 -10.47 -14.31
CA LEU A 14 -29.37 -11.11 -14.05
C LEU A 14 -28.30 -10.73 -15.10
N ILE A 15 -28.65 -10.72 -16.37
CA ILE A 15 -27.73 -10.31 -17.45
C ILE A 15 -27.35 -8.83 -17.31
N GLY A 16 -28.30 -7.96 -16.96
CA GLY A 16 -28.04 -6.53 -16.75
C GLY A 16 -27.10 -6.26 -15.57
N SER A 17 -27.20 -7.03 -14.49
CA SER A 17 -26.30 -6.90 -13.32
C SER A 17 -24.89 -7.40 -13.63
N VAL A 18 -24.73 -8.49 -14.35
CA VAL A 18 -23.40 -9.00 -14.75
C VAL A 18 -22.67 -8.02 -15.67
N ILE A 19 -23.34 -7.47 -16.68
CA ILE A 19 -22.76 -6.47 -17.57
C ILE A 19 -22.39 -5.18 -16.82
N GLY A 20 -23.18 -4.77 -15.83
CA GLY A 20 -22.91 -3.62 -14.97
C GLY A 20 -21.67 -3.82 -14.10
N GLN A 21 -21.49 -5.00 -13.55
CA GLN A 21 -20.36 -5.38 -12.71
C GLN A 21 -19.07 -5.48 -13.52
N GLU A 22 -19.09 -6.08 -14.70
CA GLU A 22 -17.96 -6.16 -15.62
C GLU A 22 -17.47 -4.76 -16.05
N LYS A 23 -18.38 -3.88 -16.41
CA LYS A 23 -18.04 -2.47 -16.74
C LYS A 23 -17.46 -1.71 -15.56
N LYS A 24 -17.92 -1.98 -14.33
CA LYS A 24 -17.35 -1.38 -13.13
C LYS A 24 -15.95 -1.88 -12.88
N LEU A 25 -15.72 -3.19 -12.96
CA LEU A 25 -14.39 -3.82 -12.80
C LEU A 25 -13.36 -3.19 -13.74
N GLU A 26 -13.71 -3.01 -15.02
CA GLU A 26 -12.83 -2.36 -16.00
C GLU A 26 -12.53 -0.90 -15.65
N LYS A 27 -13.51 -0.13 -15.17
CA LYS A 27 -13.30 1.25 -14.71
C LYS A 27 -12.40 1.32 -13.49
N ASP A 28 -12.63 0.46 -12.51
CA ASP A 28 -11.82 0.36 -11.29
C ASP A 28 -10.36 0.06 -11.67
N LYS A 29 -10.16 -0.94 -12.52
CA LYS A 29 -8.84 -1.37 -12.99
C LYS A 29 -8.14 -0.26 -13.79
N ALA A 30 -8.87 0.46 -14.63
CA ALA A 30 -8.35 1.60 -15.37
C ALA A 30 -7.89 2.72 -14.41
N ALA A 31 -8.67 3.02 -13.36
CA ALA A 31 -8.32 4.00 -12.34
C ALA A 31 -7.05 3.57 -11.57
N ILE A 32 -6.94 2.31 -11.16
CA ILE A 32 -5.72 1.77 -10.51
C ILE A 32 -4.51 1.91 -11.44
N LYS A 33 -4.64 1.50 -12.69
CA LYS A 33 -3.54 1.56 -13.67
C LYS A 33 -3.13 2.98 -14.02
N SER A 34 -4.04 3.96 -13.93
CA SER A 34 -3.71 5.37 -14.17
C SER A 34 -2.77 5.95 -13.12
N MET A 35 -2.58 5.28 -11.96
CA MET A 35 -1.56 5.64 -10.98
C MET A 35 -0.14 5.20 -11.37
N CYS A 36 0.04 4.45 -12.48
CA CYS A 36 1.35 4.10 -13.02
C CYS A 36 1.91 5.23 -13.89
N GLY A 37 3.24 5.40 -13.90
CA GLY A 37 3.94 6.38 -14.73
C GLY A 37 4.99 7.17 -13.98
N CYS A 38 5.48 8.24 -14.57
CA CYS A 38 6.46 9.15 -13.98
C CYS A 38 5.76 10.35 -13.35
N TYR A 39 6.13 10.69 -12.10
CA TYR A 39 5.48 11.75 -11.32
C TYR A 39 6.48 12.63 -10.59
N GLU A 40 6.21 13.93 -10.60
CA GLU A 40 6.69 14.83 -9.56
C GLU A 40 5.75 14.68 -8.36
N VAL A 41 6.32 14.24 -7.21
CA VAL A 41 5.55 13.92 -6.01
C VAL A 41 5.81 14.93 -4.93
N GLY A 42 4.74 15.57 -4.43
CA GLY A 42 4.78 16.40 -3.24
C GLY A 42 4.36 15.57 -2.02
N PHE A 43 5.21 15.50 -0.99
CA PHE A 43 4.90 14.85 0.29
C PHE A 43 4.62 15.92 1.35
N ASN A 44 3.37 16.08 1.76
CA ASN A 44 2.95 17.09 2.72
C ASN A 44 2.30 16.42 3.93
N PHE A 45 2.83 16.70 5.13
CA PHE A 45 2.29 16.19 6.39
C PHE A 45 2.34 17.28 7.46
N ALA A 46 1.26 17.40 8.23
CA ALA A 46 1.17 18.27 9.37
C ALA A 46 0.23 17.70 10.44
N GLU A 47 0.62 17.73 11.70
CA GLU A 47 -0.33 17.52 12.78
C GLU A 47 -1.34 18.66 12.81
N THR A 48 -2.62 18.33 13.00
CA THR A 48 -3.74 19.28 13.00
C THR A 48 -4.25 19.53 14.39
N PHE A 49 -4.36 18.48 15.22
CA PHE A 49 -4.82 18.55 16.60
C PHE A 49 -3.96 17.68 17.50
N SER A 50 -3.69 18.17 18.72
CA SER A 50 -3.08 17.38 19.79
C SER A 50 -4.10 17.13 20.89
N TYR A 51 -4.15 15.90 21.36
CA TYR A 51 -4.99 15.45 22.48
C TYR A 51 -4.13 15.03 23.69
N SER A 52 -2.81 15.21 23.60
CA SER A 52 -1.90 14.88 24.68
C SER A 52 -2.19 15.72 25.94
N ASN A 53 -2.28 15.06 27.09
CA ASN A 53 -2.32 15.70 28.40
C ASN A 53 -0.92 16.04 28.95
N ASP A 54 0.14 15.61 28.23
CA ASP A 54 1.52 15.91 28.58
C ASP A 54 1.89 17.33 28.08
N SER A 55 2.19 18.21 28.98
CA SER A 55 2.59 19.60 28.68
C SER A 55 3.95 19.67 27.92
N THR A 56 4.69 18.58 27.89
CA THR A 56 5.98 18.48 27.17
C THR A 56 5.82 17.90 25.76
N TYR A 57 4.60 17.56 25.36
CA TYR A 57 4.34 17.03 24.02
C TYR A 57 4.80 18.01 22.94
N VAL A 58 5.58 17.50 22.00
CA VAL A 58 6.03 18.27 20.83
C VAL A 58 5.41 17.68 19.57
N PRO A 59 4.61 18.44 18.81
CA PRO A 59 4.07 17.98 17.52
C PRO A 59 5.18 17.62 16.53
N SER A 60 4.90 16.69 15.64
CA SER A 60 5.79 16.38 14.51
C SER A 60 6.00 17.62 13.63
N LYS A 61 7.24 17.83 13.19
CA LYS A 61 7.56 18.95 12.29
C LYS A 61 6.74 18.85 11.00
N ILE A 62 6.21 19.97 10.53
CA ILE A 62 5.55 20.04 9.23
C ILE A 62 6.56 19.57 8.16
N LYS A 63 6.15 18.57 7.41
CA LYS A 63 6.94 18.05 6.29
C LYS A 63 6.38 18.59 4.99
N ARG A 64 7.27 19.17 4.16
CA ARG A 64 7.00 19.55 2.77
C ARG A 64 8.24 19.18 1.99
N THR A 65 8.17 18.13 1.20
CA THR A 65 9.30 17.64 0.39
C THR A 65 8.79 17.19 -0.95
N GLU A 66 9.62 17.29 -1.96
CA GLU A 66 9.34 16.87 -3.31
C GLU A 66 10.33 15.79 -3.74
N ALA A 67 9.92 14.94 -4.65
CA ALA A 67 10.77 13.94 -5.27
C ALA A 67 10.22 13.57 -6.65
N LEU A 68 11.07 13.02 -7.50
CA LEU A 68 10.66 12.33 -8.71
C LEU A 68 10.43 10.85 -8.36
N GLU A 69 9.31 10.28 -8.80
CA GLU A 69 8.96 8.88 -8.54
C GLU A 69 8.41 8.22 -9.80
N TRP A 70 8.91 7.03 -10.09
CA TRP A 70 8.34 6.18 -11.11
C TRP A 70 7.50 5.07 -10.48
N ALA A 71 6.23 4.99 -10.86
CA ALA A 71 5.29 3.96 -10.46
C ALA A 71 5.21 2.90 -11.58
N ALA A 72 5.93 1.81 -11.41
CA ALA A 72 6.03 0.72 -12.39
C ALA A 72 4.82 -0.21 -12.29
N LEU A 73 4.17 -0.50 -13.42
CA LEU A 73 3.20 -1.58 -13.52
C LEU A 73 3.96 -2.92 -13.56
N VAL A 74 3.87 -3.71 -12.50
CA VAL A 74 4.60 -4.98 -12.35
C VAL A 74 3.75 -6.19 -12.75
N GLU A 75 2.45 -6.15 -12.44
CA GLU A 75 1.50 -7.20 -12.78
C GLU A 75 0.16 -6.56 -13.16
N ASP A 76 -0.46 -7.11 -14.20
CA ASP A 76 -1.79 -6.74 -14.67
C ASP A 76 -2.53 -8.02 -15.10
N SER A 77 -3.29 -8.60 -14.17
CA SER A 77 -4.15 -9.73 -14.41
C SER A 77 -5.61 -9.36 -14.16
N GLU A 78 -6.55 -10.27 -14.40
CA GLU A 78 -8.00 -9.99 -14.29
C GLU A 78 -8.37 -9.44 -12.91
N GLY A 79 -7.93 -10.07 -11.84
CA GLY A 79 -8.24 -9.71 -10.45
C GLY A 79 -7.07 -9.08 -9.69
N LYS A 80 -5.96 -8.68 -10.36
CA LYS A 80 -4.80 -8.17 -9.63
C LYS A 80 -4.01 -7.16 -10.45
N VAL A 81 -3.63 -6.05 -9.80
CA VAL A 81 -2.69 -5.05 -10.33
C VAL A 81 -1.62 -4.80 -9.29
N VAL A 82 -0.35 -4.89 -9.67
CA VAL A 82 0.79 -4.62 -8.78
C VAL A 82 1.57 -3.42 -9.30
N ILE A 83 1.77 -2.44 -8.42
CA ILE A 83 2.49 -1.20 -8.71
C ILE A 83 3.67 -1.07 -7.76
N GLN A 84 4.88 -0.99 -8.31
CA GLN A 84 6.11 -0.73 -7.57
C GLN A 84 6.53 0.73 -7.73
N HIS A 85 6.70 1.41 -6.62
CA HIS A 85 7.18 2.80 -6.59
C HIS A 85 8.69 2.86 -6.43
N LEU A 86 9.35 3.69 -7.22
CA LEU A 86 10.79 3.90 -7.22
C LEU A 86 11.08 5.40 -7.13
N LEU A 87 11.68 5.84 -6.02
CA LEU A 87 12.10 7.23 -5.85
C LEU A 87 13.43 7.48 -6.57
N ILE A 88 13.51 8.63 -7.20
CA ILE A 88 14.72 9.14 -7.84
C ILE A 88 15.16 10.35 -7.02
N VAL A 89 16.31 10.23 -6.37
CA VAL A 89 16.83 11.25 -5.46
C VAL A 89 18.31 11.54 -5.76
N GLY A 90 18.83 12.64 -5.22
CA GLY A 90 20.22 13.05 -5.41
C GLY A 90 20.43 13.96 -6.62
N ASP A 91 21.66 14.02 -7.12
CA ASP A 91 22.02 14.85 -8.26
C ASP A 91 21.41 14.26 -9.55
N PRO A 92 20.77 15.08 -10.42
CA PRO A 92 20.23 14.60 -11.69
C PRO A 92 21.27 13.95 -12.63
N SER A 93 22.56 14.26 -12.48
CA SER A 93 23.65 13.64 -13.25
C SER A 93 24.06 12.27 -12.71
N GLU A 94 23.84 12.02 -11.41
CA GLU A 94 24.11 10.76 -10.73
C GLU A 94 22.94 10.40 -9.80
N PRO A 95 21.75 10.07 -10.35
CA PRO A 95 20.57 9.82 -9.53
C PRO A 95 20.71 8.52 -8.74
N VAL A 96 20.29 8.57 -7.48
CA VAL A 96 20.16 7.40 -6.63
C VAL A 96 18.74 6.88 -6.70
N ILE A 97 18.56 5.62 -7.02
CA ILE A 97 17.25 4.97 -7.08
C ILE A 97 16.98 4.24 -5.78
N ILE A 98 15.87 4.59 -5.15
CA ILE A 98 15.40 3.91 -3.94
C ILE A 98 14.15 3.13 -4.28
N LYS A 99 14.22 1.78 -4.16
CA LYS A 99 13.00 0.99 -4.15
C LYS A 99 12.16 1.45 -2.95
N HIS A 100 11.04 2.06 -3.26
CA HIS A 100 10.16 2.65 -2.27
C HIS A 100 9.07 1.63 -1.86
N TRP A 101 7.85 2.05 -1.69
CA TRP A 101 6.75 1.17 -1.34
C TRP A 101 6.19 0.44 -2.56
N ARG A 102 5.45 -0.64 -2.30
CA ARG A 102 4.68 -1.37 -3.31
C ARG A 102 3.22 -1.39 -2.88
N GLN A 103 2.31 -1.35 -3.86
CA GLN A 103 0.90 -1.58 -3.65
C GLN A 103 0.40 -2.69 -4.59
N ASP A 104 -0.25 -3.69 -3.99
CA ASP A 104 -0.95 -4.74 -4.70
C ASP A 104 -2.45 -4.49 -4.55
N TRP A 105 -3.12 -4.34 -5.66
CA TRP A 105 -4.56 -4.21 -5.74
C TRP A 105 -5.16 -5.56 -6.11
N MET A 106 -6.06 -6.09 -5.26
CA MET A 106 -6.66 -7.41 -5.42
C MET A 106 -8.18 -7.29 -5.39
N TYR A 107 -8.82 -7.73 -6.45
CA TYR A 107 -10.28 -7.76 -6.56
C TYR A 107 -10.86 -8.91 -5.75
N GLU A 108 -11.88 -8.63 -4.94
CA GLU A 108 -12.60 -9.61 -4.09
C GLU A 108 -11.66 -10.48 -3.26
N ASN A 109 -10.59 -9.86 -2.70
CA ASN A 109 -9.66 -10.57 -1.83
C ASN A 109 -10.30 -10.91 -0.49
N THR A 110 -10.22 -12.19 -0.10
CA THR A 110 -10.77 -12.69 1.18
C THR A 110 -9.75 -12.78 2.30
N SER A 111 -8.44 -12.79 1.98
CA SER A 111 -7.36 -13.00 2.96
C SER A 111 -6.67 -11.70 3.33
N PHE A 112 -6.65 -11.37 4.62
CA PHE A 112 -6.12 -10.10 5.14
C PHE A 112 -5.05 -10.33 6.20
N TYR A 113 -4.07 -9.42 6.24
CA TYR A 113 -3.08 -9.27 7.30
C TYR A 113 -3.22 -7.88 7.91
N MET A 114 -4.03 -7.78 8.98
CA MET A 114 -4.36 -6.50 9.61
C MET A 114 -3.35 -6.16 10.69
N PHE A 115 -2.72 -4.98 10.58
CA PHE A 115 -1.74 -4.53 11.57
C PHE A 115 -2.37 -4.40 12.96
N ASN A 116 -1.69 -4.94 13.98
CA ASN A 116 -2.17 -4.98 15.37
C ASN A 116 -1.27 -4.22 16.36
N GLY A 117 -0.17 -3.64 15.89
CA GLY A 117 0.89 -3.09 16.74
C GLY A 117 2.07 -4.06 16.89
N GLY A 118 3.18 -3.62 17.49
CA GLY A 118 4.30 -4.48 17.88
C GLY A 118 4.92 -5.35 16.77
N ASN A 119 4.92 -4.92 15.52
CA ASN A 119 5.31 -5.73 14.35
C ASN A 119 4.48 -7.01 14.18
N GLN A 120 3.21 -6.96 14.54
CA GLN A 120 2.28 -8.06 14.40
C GLN A 120 1.16 -7.71 13.41
N TRP A 121 0.79 -8.69 12.56
CA TRP A 121 -0.34 -8.63 11.63
C TRP A 121 -1.24 -9.84 11.85
N LEU A 122 -2.46 -9.59 12.29
CA LEU A 122 -3.48 -10.62 12.50
C LEU A 122 -3.99 -11.12 11.15
N TYR A 123 -3.95 -12.43 10.95
CA TYR A 123 -4.63 -13.04 9.80
C TYR A 123 -6.13 -13.03 10.02
N GLN A 124 -6.86 -12.55 9.03
CA GLN A 124 -8.32 -12.53 8.99
C GLN A 124 -8.79 -13.04 7.64
N GLU A 125 -9.83 -13.85 7.65
CA GLU A 125 -10.51 -14.29 6.44
C GLU A 125 -11.91 -13.71 6.43
N LYS A 126 -12.33 -13.12 5.30
CA LYS A 126 -13.66 -12.58 5.07
C LYS A 126 -14.42 -13.49 4.12
N SER A 127 -15.74 -13.46 4.20
CA SER A 127 -16.57 -14.15 3.23
C SER A 127 -16.54 -13.46 1.86
N ASP A 128 -16.81 -14.22 0.80
CA ASP A 128 -16.94 -13.67 -0.56
C ASP A 128 -17.98 -12.54 -0.61
N GLN A 129 -19.04 -12.64 0.19
CA GLN A 129 -20.09 -11.62 0.28
C GLN A 129 -19.59 -10.30 0.86
N ASP A 130 -18.67 -10.34 1.85
CA ASP A 130 -18.12 -9.14 2.50
C ASP A 130 -17.15 -8.37 1.60
N VAL A 131 -16.61 -9.01 0.58
CA VAL A 131 -15.62 -8.43 -0.34
C VAL A 131 -16.14 -8.26 -1.77
N ALA A 132 -17.39 -8.63 -2.02
CA ALA A 132 -18.01 -8.57 -3.34
C ALA A 132 -17.93 -7.14 -3.94
N GLY A 133 -17.33 -7.01 -5.12
CA GLY A 133 -17.12 -5.73 -5.80
C GLY A 133 -16.07 -4.81 -5.15
N HIS A 134 -15.30 -5.30 -4.19
CA HIS A 134 -14.24 -4.54 -3.52
C HIS A 134 -12.87 -4.79 -4.14
N TRP A 135 -12.06 -3.74 -4.12
CA TRP A 135 -10.62 -3.83 -4.32
C TRP A 135 -9.90 -3.67 -2.98
N THR A 136 -9.03 -4.62 -2.66
CA THR A 136 -8.14 -4.55 -1.51
C THR A 136 -6.82 -3.95 -1.94
N GLN A 137 -6.40 -2.84 -1.32
CA GLN A 137 -5.03 -2.33 -1.42
C GLN A 137 -4.19 -2.97 -0.32
N LYS A 138 -3.17 -3.73 -0.70
CA LYS A 138 -2.13 -4.23 0.19
C LYS A 138 -0.88 -3.40 -0.02
N VAL A 139 -0.43 -2.73 1.04
CA VAL A 139 0.75 -1.87 0.99
C VAL A 139 1.91 -2.56 1.68
N TYR A 140 3.05 -2.55 1.00
CA TYR A 140 4.28 -3.18 1.46
C TYR A 140 5.39 -2.16 1.62
N GLN A 141 6.31 -2.45 2.53
CA GLN A 141 7.49 -1.65 2.80
C GLN A 141 8.56 -1.80 1.70
N VAL A 142 9.68 -1.11 1.87
CA VAL A 142 10.80 -1.14 0.90
C VAL A 142 11.41 -2.53 0.70
N ASP A 143 11.24 -3.44 1.65
CA ASP A 143 11.70 -4.84 1.64
C ASP A 143 10.59 -5.86 1.38
N ASP A 144 9.43 -5.36 0.91
CA ASP A 144 8.20 -6.12 0.68
C ASP A 144 7.59 -6.79 1.92
N SER A 145 8.05 -6.46 3.14
CA SER A 145 7.33 -6.82 4.34
C SER A 145 5.96 -6.09 4.40
N PRO A 146 4.96 -6.65 5.10
CA PRO A 146 3.63 -6.05 5.14
C PRO A 146 3.67 -4.69 5.85
N ARG A 147 2.82 -3.79 5.42
CA ARG A 147 2.62 -2.54 6.10
C ARG A 147 1.19 -2.40 6.60
N TYR A 148 0.23 -2.27 5.71
CA TYR A 148 -1.20 -2.25 6.01
C TYR A 148 -2.01 -2.70 4.80
N GLU A 149 -3.24 -3.10 5.05
CA GLU A 149 -4.20 -3.51 4.02
C GLU A 149 -5.54 -2.85 4.28
N GLY A 150 -6.28 -2.58 3.22
CA GLY A 150 -7.64 -2.08 3.32
C GLY A 150 -8.46 -2.47 2.10
N SER A 151 -9.76 -2.63 2.28
CA SER A 151 -10.68 -3.08 1.24
C SER A 151 -11.89 -2.17 1.15
N SER A 152 -12.23 -1.75 -0.06
CA SER A 152 -13.39 -0.93 -0.37
C SER A 152 -13.72 -0.98 -1.85
N SER A 153 -14.86 -0.42 -2.23
CA SER A 153 -15.22 -0.21 -3.64
C SER A 153 -14.61 1.08 -4.18
N TRP A 154 -14.15 1.05 -5.43
CA TRP A 154 -13.93 2.28 -6.19
C TRP A 154 -15.26 2.99 -6.47
N VAL A 155 -15.26 4.30 -6.38
CA VAL A 155 -16.41 5.16 -6.65
C VAL A 155 -16.12 6.00 -7.90
N HIS A 156 -17.08 5.99 -8.83
CA HIS A 156 -17.01 6.77 -10.07
C HIS A 156 -18.29 7.60 -10.19
N VAL A 157 -18.26 8.83 -9.69
CA VAL A 157 -19.40 9.74 -9.62
C VAL A 157 -18.95 11.17 -9.94
N ASP A 158 -19.78 11.91 -10.64
CA ASP A 158 -19.56 13.33 -10.97
C ASP A 158 -18.17 13.64 -11.55
N GLY A 159 -17.70 12.76 -12.47
CA GLY A 159 -16.38 12.90 -13.09
C GLY A 159 -15.19 12.54 -12.19
N ARG A 160 -15.43 12.13 -10.94
CA ARG A 160 -14.40 11.72 -9.97
C ARG A 160 -14.25 10.21 -9.95
N SER A 161 -13.04 9.76 -9.73
CA SER A 161 -12.70 8.34 -9.50
C SER A 161 -11.83 8.25 -8.28
N TYR A 162 -12.33 7.63 -7.21
CA TYR A 162 -11.60 7.49 -5.96
C TYR A 162 -11.91 6.18 -5.24
N TRP A 163 -10.97 5.80 -4.39
CA TRP A 163 -11.07 4.69 -3.44
C TRP A 163 -10.64 5.18 -2.08
N GLU A 164 -11.37 4.81 -1.03
CA GLU A 164 -11.07 5.20 0.34
C GLU A 164 -11.27 4.06 1.32
N ASN A 165 -10.43 4.01 2.34
CA ASN A 165 -10.46 3.00 3.38
C ASN A 165 -9.83 3.51 4.68
N THR A 166 -10.28 2.97 5.81
CA THR A 166 -9.66 3.19 7.12
C THR A 166 -9.02 1.90 7.59
N THR A 167 -7.75 1.97 8.04
CA THR A 167 -7.00 0.81 8.51
C THR A 167 -5.86 1.21 9.44
N ASP A 168 -5.50 0.32 10.34
CA ASP A 168 -4.35 0.48 11.21
C ASP A 168 -3.05 0.23 10.45
N ALA A 169 -2.01 0.96 10.79
CA ALA A 169 -0.71 0.87 10.16
C ALA A 169 0.41 1.11 11.18
N PRO A 170 1.60 0.52 10.96
CA PRO A 170 2.80 0.92 11.70
C PRO A 170 3.18 2.36 11.37
N LEU A 171 3.92 2.98 12.28
CA LEU A 171 4.45 4.32 12.09
C LEU A 171 5.26 4.41 10.78
N PRO A 172 5.09 5.48 10.01
CA PRO A 172 5.96 5.72 8.86
C PRO A 172 7.40 5.98 9.32
N ARG A 173 8.37 5.68 8.44
CA ARG A 173 9.81 5.85 8.76
C ARG A 173 10.15 7.25 9.29
N ARG A 174 9.53 8.30 8.75
CA ARG A 174 9.71 9.68 9.21
C ARG A 174 9.34 9.90 10.67
N GLU A 175 8.52 9.02 11.27
CA GLU A 175 8.08 9.08 12.64
C GLU A 175 8.89 8.12 13.54
N TYR A 176 8.91 6.81 13.25
CA TYR A 176 9.56 5.83 14.14
C TYR A 176 11.07 6.02 14.31
N THR A 177 11.72 6.76 13.41
CA THR A 177 13.14 7.13 13.55
C THR A 177 13.38 8.31 14.47
N GLN A 178 12.33 9.03 14.88
CA GLN A 178 12.43 10.28 15.62
C GLN A 178 11.66 10.26 16.93
N ARG A 179 10.62 9.43 17.06
CA ARG A 179 9.73 9.38 18.23
C ARG A 179 9.18 7.97 18.47
N SER A 180 8.80 7.71 19.72
CA SER A 180 8.24 6.43 20.16
C SER A 180 7.06 6.60 21.13
N ASP A 181 6.48 7.79 21.18
CA ASP A 181 5.38 8.14 22.09
C ASP A 181 4.00 7.70 21.59
N TYR A 182 3.93 7.10 20.41
CA TYR A 182 2.78 6.38 19.88
C TYR A 182 3.25 5.18 19.04
N ASN A 183 2.37 4.23 18.77
CA ASN A 183 2.75 2.96 18.12
C ASN A 183 1.80 2.47 17.02
N VAL A 184 0.66 3.14 16.83
CA VAL A 184 -0.30 2.84 15.76
C VAL A 184 -0.71 4.13 15.06
N THR A 185 -0.83 4.08 13.75
CA THR A 185 -1.46 5.11 12.94
C THR A 185 -2.75 4.54 12.37
N VAL A 186 -3.91 5.03 12.78
CA VAL A 186 -5.17 4.77 12.07
C VAL A 186 -5.18 5.65 10.83
N ARG A 187 -5.09 5.02 9.67
CA ARG A 187 -4.99 5.72 8.38
C ARG A 187 -6.34 5.73 7.69
N ARG A 188 -6.87 6.92 7.46
CA ARG A 188 -7.99 7.13 6.53
C ARG A 188 -7.39 7.51 5.18
N ASN A 189 -7.18 6.50 4.34
CA ASN A 189 -6.57 6.68 3.02
C ASN A 189 -7.64 6.99 1.99
N ARG A 190 -7.38 7.95 1.11
CA ARG A 190 -8.14 8.21 -0.09
C ARG A 190 -7.19 8.37 -1.26
N ASN A 191 -7.30 7.46 -2.23
CA ASN A 191 -6.63 7.58 -3.53
C ASN A 191 -7.63 8.12 -4.53
N GLU A 192 -7.36 9.27 -5.11
CA GLU A 192 -8.24 9.93 -6.08
C GLU A 192 -7.49 10.27 -7.36
N ILE A 193 -8.07 9.89 -8.49
CA ILE A 193 -7.55 10.21 -9.80
C ILE A 193 -8.01 11.61 -10.17
N ILE A 194 -7.07 12.45 -10.60
CA ILE A 194 -7.29 13.82 -11.03
C ILE A 194 -6.71 14.05 -12.42
N ASP A 195 -7.07 15.14 -13.08
CA ASP A 195 -6.67 15.42 -14.48
C ASP A 195 -5.15 15.38 -14.70
N VAL A 196 -4.38 15.80 -13.72
CA VAL A 196 -2.91 15.89 -13.81
C VAL A 196 -2.17 14.70 -13.20
N GLY A 197 -2.90 13.67 -12.72
CA GLY A 197 -2.32 12.51 -12.08
C GLY A 197 -3.20 11.92 -10.98
N TRP A 198 -2.73 11.86 -9.74
CA TRP A 198 -3.52 11.35 -8.63
C TRP A 198 -3.08 11.95 -7.28
N VAL A 199 -3.93 11.80 -6.29
CA VAL A 199 -3.69 12.27 -4.93
C VAL A 199 -3.85 11.12 -3.95
N HIS A 200 -2.94 11.04 -2.98
CA HIS A 200 -3.10 10.22 -1.78
C HIS A 200 -3.37 11.14 -0.58
N ASP A 201 -4.64 11.34 -0.31
CA ASP A 201 -5.12 12.10 0.85
C ASP A 201 -5.21 11.18 2.08
N GLN A 202 -4.76 11.65 3.22
CA GLN A 202 -4.69 10.89 4.46
C GLN A 202 -5.17 11.74 5.64
N ASP A 203 -6.13 11.22 6.37
CA ASP A 203 -6.53 11.71 7.68
C ASP A 203 -6.11 10.68 8.71
N ASN A 204 -5.04 10.93 9.44
CA ASN A 204 -4.43 9.97 10.33
C ASN A 204 -4.70 10.31 11.78
N ASP A 205 -5.04 9.28 12.58
CA ASP A 205 -4.98 9.36 14.05
C ASP A 205 -3.69 8.67 14.51
N LYS A 206 -2.93 9.34 15.37
CA LYS A 206 -1.77 8.78 16.05
C LYS A 206 -2.23 8.23 17.40
N LEU A 207 -2.12 6.91 17.58
CA LEU A 207 -2.63 6.21 18.75
C LEU A 207 -1.51 5.60 19.58
N ILE A 208 -1.70 5.65 20.90
CA ILE A 208 -0.99 4.82 21.85
C ILE A 208 -1.87 3.60 22.10
N ARG A 209 -1.46 2.44 21.62
CA ARG A 209 -2.11 1.14 21.83
C ARG A 209 -1.37 0.39 22.93
N ALA A 210 -2.03 0.17 24.05
CA ALA A 210 -1.54 -0.69 25.13
C ALA A 210 -1.90 -2.16 24.85
N GLU A 211 -1.15 -3.09 25.43
CA GLU A 211 -1.42 -4.55 25.27
C GLU A 211 -2.81 -4.92 25.83
N ASP A 212 -3.19 -4.34 26.97
CA ASP A 212 -4.41 -4.67 27.73
C ASP A 212 -5.30 -3.44 27.98
N GLY A 213 -5.27 -2.44 27.10
CA GLY A 213 -6.01 -1.19 27.31
C GLY A 213 -6.76 -0.69 26.11
N GLU A 214 -7.52 0.38 26.32
CA GLU A 214 -8.14 1.13 25.22
C GLU A 214 -7.09 1.97 24.50
N ASP A 215 -7.25 2.12 23.18
CA ASP A 215 -6.42 3.00 22.37
C ASP A 215 -6.59 4.46 22.84
N VAL A 216 -5.47 5.16 23.05
CA VAL A 216 -5.45 6.58 23.43
C VAL A 216 -5.06 7.42 22.22
N LEU A 217 -5.94 8.33 21.82
CA LEU A 217 -5.66 9.30 20.75
C LEU A 217 -4.66 10.34 21.25
N LEU A 218 -3.48 10.36 20.63
CA LEU A 218 -2.42 11.33 20.94
C LEU A 218 -2.53 12.60 20.11
N ALA A 219 -2.67 12.44 18.79
CA ALA A 219 -2.76 13.56 17.84
C ALA A 219 -3.45 13.13 16.54
N GLN A 220 -3.91 14.12 15.79
CA GLN A 220 -4.36 13.94 14.41
C GLN A 220 -3.35 14.56 13.44
N GLU A 221 -3.21 13.95 12.28
CA GLU A 221 -2.27 14.37 11.23
C GLU A 221 -2.97 14.36 9.86
N LYS A 222 -2.85 15.44 9.12
CA LYS A 222 -3.20 15.49 7.71
C LYS A 222 -1.98 15.17 6.86
N GLY A 223 -2.10 14.17 5.99
CA GLY A 223 -1.16 13.88 4.92
C GLY A 223 -1.80 14.18 3.57
N TYR A 224 -1.07 14.85 2.67
CA TYR A 224 -1.56 15.15 1.34
C TYR A 224 -0.41 14.98 0.34
N ASN A 225 -0.37 13.82 -0.31
CA ASN A 225 0.65 13.54 -1.32
C ASN A 225 0.05 13.75 -2.71
N THR A 226 0.67 14.62 -3.49
CA THR A 226 0.27 14.90 -4.87
C THR A 226 1.22 14.20 -5.82
N TYR A 227 0.68 13.52 -6.81
CA TYR A 227 1.41 12.86 -7.89
C TYR A 227 1.06 13.54 -9.20
N VAL A 228 1.88 14.51 -9.61
CA VAL A 228 1.70 15.24 -10.86
C VAL A 228 2.46 14.53 -11.97
N ARG A 229 1.73 14.05 -12.98
CA ARG A 229 2.32 13.30 -14.10
C ARG A 229 3.27 14.18 -14.89
N VAL A 230 4.43 13.62 -15.19
CA VAL A 230 5.44 14.24 -16.06
C VAL A 230 5.83 13.28 -17.18
N ASP A 231 6.66 13.75 -18.11
CA ASP A 231 7.15 12.91 -19.21
C ASP A 231 7.96 11.72 -18.66
N ASP A 232 7.66 10.52 -19.18
CA ASP A 232 8.26 9.27 -18.71
C ASP A 232 9.78 9.22 -18.87
N SER A 233 10.36 10.03 -19.78
CA SER A 233 11.81 10.16 -19.95
C SER A 233 12.51 10.71 -18.71
N LYS A 234 11.84 11.52 -17.87
CA LYS A 234 12.40 11.98 -16.59
C LYS A 234 12.68 10.82 -15.63
N CYS A 235 11.96 9.71 -15.73
CA CYS A 235 12.11 8.52 -14.90
C CYS A 235 13.00 7.44 -15.52
N LYS A 236 13.74 7.74 -16.59
CA LYS A 236 14.56 6.76 -17.31
C LYS A 236 15.53 5.99 -16.41
N SER A 237 16.17 6.67 -15.48
CA SER A 237 17.10 6.05 -14.53
C SER A 237 16.42 5.00 -13.63
N ALA A 238 15.20 5.26 -13.18
CA ALA A 238 14.43 4.28 -12.39
C ALA A 238 13.96 3.11 -13.25
N GLN A 239 13.57 3.36 -14.51
CA GLN A 239 13.18 2.30 -15.46
C GLN A 239 14.35 1.35 -15.74
N ASP A 240 15.55 1.91 -15.97
CA ASP A 240 16.75 1.12 -16.21
C ASP A 240 17.15 0.33 -14.95
N TRP A 241 17.15 0.98 -13.80
CA TRP A 241 17.40 0.30 -12.54
C TRP A 241 16.43 -0.85 -12.30
N TRP A 242 15.14 -0.65 -12.54
CA TRP A 242 14.12 -1.70 -12.38
C TRP A 242 14.33 -2.87 -13.32
N LYS A 243 14.72 -2.61 -14.57
CA LYS A 243 15.03 -3.65 -15.54
C LYS A 243 16.09 -4.62 -15.00
N ASP A 244 17.11 -4.10 -14.35
CA ASP A 244 18.20 -4.91 -13.79
C ASP A 244 17.83 -5.60 -12.47
N ASN A 245 16.91 -5.01 -11.69
CA ASN A 245 16.56 -5.48 -10.33
C ASN A 245 15.25 -6.27 -10.25
N ALA A 246 14.40 -6.23 -11.28
CA ALA A 246 13.05 -6.78 -11.25
C ALA A 246 13.00 -8.28 -10.89
N ASN A 247 13.95 -9.08 -11.38
CA ASN A 247 14.02 -10.51 -11.11
C ASN A 247 14.30 -10.80 -9.64
N PHE A 248 15.26 -10.09 -9.04
CA PHE A 248 15.56 -10.21 -7.61
C PHE A 248 14.32 -9.89 -6.76
N TRP A 249 13.63 -8.78 -7.08
CA TRP A 249 12.42 -8.40 -6.34
C TRP A 249 11.22 -9.30 -6.64
N ALA A 250 11.18 -9.97 -7.80
CA ALA A 250 10.21 -11.03 -8.06
C ALA A 250 10.44 -12.23 -7.11
N ASP A 251 11.68 -12.65 -6.90
CA ASP A 251 12.02 -13.71 -5.96
C ASP A 251 11.70 -13.32 -4.50
N VAL A 252 11.91 -12.06 -4.12
CA VAL A 252 11.49 -11.53 -2.81
C VAL A 252 9.97 -11.62 -2.64
N ARG A 253 9.18 -11.21 -3.64
CA ARG A 253 7.71 -11.34 -3.62
C ARG A 253 7.25 -12.79 -3.51
N VAL A 254 7.87 -13.69 -4.26
CA VAL A 254 7.57 -15.14 -4.18
C VAL A 254 7.83 -15.67 -2.77
N ALA A 255 8.95 -15.30 -2.17
CA ALA A 255 9.29 -15.74 -0.82
C ALA A 255 8.32 -15.19 0.24
N TRP A 256 7.89 -13.92 0.13
CA TRP A 256 6.84 -13.35 0.98
C TRP A 256 5.47 -14.00 0.74
N SER A 257 5.12 -14.30 -0.51
CA SER A 257 3.87 -14.99 -0.82
C SER A 257 3.77 -16.36 -0.14
N ALA A 258 4.89 -17.07 -0.01
CA ALA A 258 4.93 -18.32 0.75
C ALA A 258 4.72 -18.12 2.27
N VAL A 259 5.08 -16.96 2.82
CA VAL A 259 4.79 -16.60 4.22
C VAL A 259 3.30 -16.29 4.40
N TYR A 260 2.74 -15.44 3.52
CA TYR A 260 1.33 -15.06 3.57
C TYR A 260 0.40 -16.26 3.31
N GLY A 261 0.76 -17.16 2.39
CA GLY A 261 -0.01 -18.37 2.08
C GLY A 261 -0.17 -19.34 3.23
N ARG A 262 0.50 -19.12 4.38
CA ARG A 262 0.28 -19.94 5.59
C ARG A 262 -1.07 -19.65 6.26
N GLY A 263 -1.72 -18.51 6.00
CA GLY A 263 -2.99 -18.15 6.60
C GLY A 263 -2.93 -18.07 8.13
N LYS A 264 -1.85 -17.53 8.68
CA LYS A 264 -1.62 -17.42 10.12
C LYS A 264 -1.16 -16.02 10.48
N THR A 265 -1.51 -15.57 11.66
CA THR A 265 -0.96 -14.34 12.24
C THR A 265 0.55 -14.28 12.03
N LEU A 266 1.02 -13.15 11.56
CA LEU A 266 2.42 -12.89 11.25
C LEU A 266 3.00 -11.95 12.30
N GLU A 267 4.09 -12.36 12.91
CA GLU A 267 4.89 -11.53 13.79
C GLU A 267 6.31 -11.48 13.27
N LEU A 268 6.91 -10.29 13.22
CA LEU A 268 8.23 -10.09 12.67
C LEU A 268 9.22 -9.58 13.72
N GLU A 269 10.43 -10.12 13.67
CA GLU A 269 11.56 -9.50 14.35
C GLU A 269 11.87 -8.13 13.75
N ASN A 270 12.15 -7.17 14.60
CA ASN A 270 12.55 -5.84 14.16
C ASN A 270 13.95 -5.87 13.51
N LYS A 271 14.86 -6.66 14.10
CA LYS A 271 16.24 -6.86 13.62
C LYS A 271 16.66 -8.30 13.83
N VAL A 272 17.46 -8.80 12.89
CA VAL A 272 18.19 -10.06 13.00
C VAL A 272 19.69 -9.74 12.86
N ASP A 273 20.50 -10.24 13.79
CA ASP A 273 21.95 -9.93 13.85
C ASP A 273 22.25 -8.42 13.80
N GLY A 274 21.39 -7.62 14.45
CA GLY A 274 21.51 -6.17 14.54
C GLY A 274 21.08 -5.38 13.30
N LYS A 275 20.64 -6.05 12.22
CA LYS A 275 20.26 -5.44 10.94
C LYS A 275 18.77 -5.53 10.69
N TYR A 276 18.18 -4.50 10.09
CA TYR A 276 16.85 -4.53 9.53
C TYR A 276 16.83 -5.37 8.23
N LEU A 277 15.68 -5.91 7.87
CA LEU A 277 15.52 -6.72 6.66
C LEU A 277 15.89 -5.95 5.39
N TYR A 278 15.46 -4.70 5.28
CA TYR A 278 15.81 -3.84 4.13
C TYR A 278 17.32 -3.61 3.98
N GLU A 279 18.07 -3.47 5.09
CA GLU A 279 19.52 -3.31 5.04
C GLU A 279 20.20 -4.56 4.45
N ILE A 280 19.70 -5.73 4.82
CA ILE A 280 20.19 -7.00 4.30
C ILE A 280 19.89 -7.09 2.79
N PHE A 281 18.65 -6.83 2.36
CA PHE A 281 18.29 -6.95 0.95
C PHE A 281 19.02 -5.95 0.06
N PHE A 282 19.15 -4.69 0.47
CA PHE A 282 19.88 -3.68 -0.30
C PHE A 282 21.39 -3.92 -0.35
N SER A 283 21.94 -4.77 0.54
CA SER A 283 23.34 -5.19 0.51
C SER A 283 23.57 -6.49 -0.28
N MET A 284 22.51 -7.19 -0.73
CA MET A 284 22.65 -8.42 -1.49
C MET A 284 23.08 -8.16 -2.93
N ASP A 285 23.92 -9.06 -3.45
CA ASP A 285 24.18 -9.12 -4.89
C ASP A 285 22.91 -9.58 -5.63
N ILE A 286 22.31 -8.67 -6.39
CA ILE A 286 21.06 -8.91 -7.11
C ILE A 286 21.18 -9.97 -8.21
N THR A 287 22.38 -10.20 -8.75
CA THR A 287 22.62 -11.15 -9.84
C THR A 287 23.04 -12.53 -9.33
N GLY A 288 23.78 -12.57 -8.21
CA GLY A 288 24.32 -13.82 -7.65
C GLY A 288 23.50 -14.43 -6.52
N THR A 289 22.52 -13.69 -5.96
CA THR A 289 21.72 -14.17 -4.84
C THR A 289 20.64 -15.13 -5.32
N LYS A 290 20.68 -16.37 -4.83
CA LYS A 290 19.69 -17.40 -5.16
C LYS A 290 18.39 -17.22 -4.36
N PRO A 291 17.20 -17.58 -4.92
CA PRO A 291 15.90 -17.48 -4.24
C PRO A 291 15.86 -18.17 -2.88
N LYS A 292 16.57 -19.29 -2.71
CA LYS A 292 16.67 -20.00 -1.41
C LYS A 292 17.32 -19.15 -0.31
N LYS A 293 18.29 -18.29 -0.65
CA LYS A 293 18.93 -17.37 0.31
C LYS A 293 17.95 -16.28 0.72
N ILE A 294 17.19 -15.71 -0.23
CA ILE A 294 16.14 -14.72 0.01
C ILE A 294 15.09 -15.30 0.98
N ALA A 295 14.55 -16.48 0.66
CA ALA A 295 13.55 -17.15 1.50
C ALA A 295 14.07 -17.46 2.90
N LYS A 296 15.35 -17.89 3.04
CA LYS A 296 15.98 -18.12 4.35
C LYS A 296 16.10 -16.82 5.14
N THR A 297 16.46 -15.72 4.49
CA THR A 297 16.56 -14.40 5.13
C THR A 297 15.19 -13.94 5.63
N ILE A 298 14.14 -14.00 4.81
CA ILE A 298 12.78 -13.65 5.27
C ILE A 298 12.37 -14.51 6.44
N LYS A 299 12.60 -15.84 6.35
CA LYS A 299 12.24 -16.77 7.42
C LYS A 299 12.92 -16.46 8.76
N SER A 300 14.14 -15.89 8.76
CA SER A 300 14.81 -15.53 10.02
C SER A 300 14.17 -14.32 10.71
N PHE A 301 13.36 -13.52 10.01
CA PHE A 301 12.58 -12.42 10.59
C PHE A 301 11.17 -12.82 11.02
N VAL A 302 10.69 -13.97 10.59
CA VAL A 302 9.35 -14.48 10.95
C VAL A 302 9.43 -15.29 12.22
N LYS A 303 8.68 -14.88 13.26
CA LYS A 303 8.53 -15.60 14.54
C LYS A 303 7.61 -16.80 14.45
#